data_d3f6a018a87bd5281d694e46be105a6a
#
_entry.id   d3f6a018a87bd5281d694e46be105a6a
#
_cell.length_a   1.000
_cell.length_b   1.000
_cell.length_c   1.000
_cell.angle_alpha   90.00
_cell.angle_beta   90.00
_cell.angle_gamma   90.00
#
_symmetry.space_group_name_H-M   'P 1'
#
loop_
_entity.id
_entity.type
_entity.pdbx_description
1 polymer ?
#
loop_
_entity_poly.entity_id
_entity_poly.type
_entity_poly.pdbx_seq_one_letter_code
_entity_poly.pdbx_strand_id
1 'polypeptide(L)'
;MSTDHSKRAAIFNENHDKTTWHDQTFWSLRMKHDAAAHQLPEWEDLRQHASDIKRHTLSHLVDYLEKFTSQLESRGVIVHWASDAAEFNAIVYDILKSHGVKKMVKSKSMLTEECEMNPYLIERGIDVVESDLGERILQLLGQRPSHIVMPAIHLTRQEVGKMFEEKGISHEIGNYDPTYLTQCARYSLRNEFIEAEAGMTGCNFGVAETGDIVVCTNEGNADMSTSVPKLHIVSMGIEKLVPDYDSLAVFHRLLSRCGTGQPATAFTSHFRQARPGGKMHVVLVDNGRSKLLANPDHWETLKCIRCGACMNTCPVYRRSGGHSYTYVIPGPIGVNLGMMHNPKQNYGDVSACSLCLSCDNICPAEVAPGSQIYVWRQSLDEMGKADRMKKAMSEGMKVLYDSSWLYHTALMFAPLADFVPERMTHLKHLNPWGIGHTKPEFAKKSFHELWKKGQVK
;
A
#
# COMPACT_ATOMS: atom_id res chain seq x y z
N MET A 1 7.99 19.30 -7.52
CA MET A 1 8.13 18.03 -8.28
C MET A 1 6.86 17.84 -9.07
N SER A 2 6.97 17.33 -10.30
CA SER A 2 5.80 17.01 -11.13
C SER A 2 4.95 15.96 -10.41
N THR A 3 3.67 16.26 -10.16
CA THR A 3 2.65 15.31 -9.70
C THR A 3 2.28 14.31 -10.80
N ASP A 4 3.17 14.08 -11.72
CA ASP A 4 2.94 13.48 -13.01
C ASP A 4 3.18 11.97 -12.94
N HIS A 5 2.18 11.26 -12.43
CA HIS A 5 2.13 9.80 -12.45
C HIS A 5 2.42 9.25 -13.85
N SER A 6 1.89 9.91 -14.88
CA SER A 6 2.02 9.43 -16.28
C SER A 6 3.46 9.42 -16.77
N LYS A 7 4.28 10.41 -16.38
CA LYS A 7 5.70 10.44 -16.78
C LYS A 7 6.49 9.32 -16.10
N ARG A 8 6.25 9.08 -14.81
CA ARG A 8 6.91 7.99 -14.08
C ARG A 8 6.47 6.62 -14.60
N ALA A 9 5.19 6.48 -14.92
CA ALA A 9 4.66 5.28 -15.57
C ALA A 9 5.26 5.05 -16.96
N ALA A 10 5.50 6.10 -17.74
CA ALA A 10 6.16 6.00 -19.03
C ALA A 10 7.58 5.43 -18.91
N ILE A 11 8.37 5.93 -17.96
CA ILE A 11 9.71 5.40 -17.65
C ILE A 11 9.65 3.91 -17.27
N PHE A 12 8.70 3.52 -16.41
CA PHE A 12 8.52 2.13 -16.04
C PHE A 12 8.18 1.24 -17.25
N ASN A 13 7.42 1.76 -18.21
CA ASN A 13 6.98 1.06 -19.41
C ASN A 13 8.02 1.02 -20.53
N GLU A 14 9.16 1.69 -20.42
CA GLU A 14 10.25 1.60 -21.41
C GLU A 14 10.80 0.15 -21.50
N ASN A 15 10.77 -0.59 -20.42
CA ASN A 15 11.14 -2.01 -20.41
C ASN A 15 9.90 -2.90 -20.46
N HIS A 16 9.48 -3.28 -21.66
CA HIS A 16 8.29 -4.09 -21.90
C HIS A 16 8.34 -5.48 -21.25
N ASP A 17 9.50 -6.13 -21.25
CA ASP A 17 9.65 -7.47 -20.66
C ASP A 17 9.45 -7.39 -19.14
N LYS A 18 10.04 -6.40 -18.49
CA LYS A 18 9.88 -6.15 -17.05
C LYS A 18 8.44 -5.78 -16.70
N THR A 19 7.80 -4.95 -17.51
CA THR A 19 6.39 -4.57 -17.31
C THR A 19 5.46 -5.77 -17.46
N THR A 20 5.71 -6.63 -18.43
CA THR A 20 4.92 -7.84 -18.65
C THR A 20 5.10 -8.83 -17.50
N TRP A 21 6.35 -9.08 -17.09
CA TRP A 21 6.65 -9.90 -15.92
C TRP A 21 5.99 -9.38 -14.64
N HIS A 22 6.05 -8.07 -14.40
CA HIS A 22 5.43 -7.41 -13.25
C HIS A 22 3.90 -7.61 -13.26
N ASP A 23 3.25 -7.38 -14.38
CA ASP A 23 1.80 -7.60 -14.55
C ASP A 23 1.41 -9.05 -14.28
N GLN A 24 2.13 -10.03 -14.85
CA GLN A 24 1.88 -11.46 -14.65
C GLN A 24 2.10 -11.89 -13.20
N THR A 25 3.15 -11.36 -12.55
CA THR A 25 3.44 -11.65 -11.14
C THR A 25 2.27 -11.24 -10.24
N PHE A 26 1.77 -10.02 -10.38
CA PHE A 26 0.62 -9.56 -9.60
C PHE A 26 -0.68 -10.28 -9.96
N TRP A 27 -0.86 -10.62 -11.23
CA TRP A 27 -2.01 -11.43 -11.61
C TRP A 27 -1.98 -12.81 -10.97
N SER A 28 -0.81 -13.44 -10.88
CA SER A 28 -0.66 -14.71 -10.16
C SER A 28 -1.00 -14.60 -8.67
N LEU A 29 -0.64 -13.48 -8.02
CA LEU A 29 -1.02 -13.21 -6.63
C LEU A 29 -2.53 -13.01 -6.48
N ARG A 30 -3.15 -12.33 -7.44
CA ARG A 30 -4.61 -12.22 -7.47
C ARG A 30 -5.29 -13.58 -7.58
N MET A 31 -4.81 -14.45 -8.45
CA MET A 31 -5.36 -15.82 -8.58
C MET A 31 -5.17 -16.65 -7.31
N LYS A 32 -4.03 -16.51 -6.62
CA LYS A 32 -3.81 -17.17 -5.33
C LYS A 32 -4.78 -16.64 -4.25
N HIS A 33 -5.01 -15.32 -4.22
CA HIS A 33 -6.03 -14.73 -3.35
C HIS A 33 -7.41 -15.33 -3.61
N ASP A 34 -7.84 -15.36 -4.88
CA ASP A 34 -9.17 -15.86 -5.24
C ASP A 34 -9.32 -17.34 -4.86
N ALA A 35 -8.29 -18.15 -5.11
CA ALA A 35 -8.28 -19.55 -4.70
C ALA A 35 -8.36 -19.72 -3.18
N ALA A 36 -7.64 -18.88 -2.40
CA ALA A 36 -7.67 -18.92 -0.94
C ALA A 36 -8.99 -18.42 -0.35
N ALA A 37 -9.64 -17.45 -1.01
CA ALA A 37 -10.97 -16.97 -0.65
C ALA A 37 -12.04 -18.05 -0.87
N HIS A 38 -12.03 -18.71 -2.03
CA HIS A 38 -12.97 -19.79 -2.35
C HIS A 38 -12.85 -21.03 -1.45
N GLN A 39 -11.76 -21.19 -0.70
CA GLN A 39 -11.63 -22.25 0.31
C GLN A 39 -12.48 -21.99 1.57
N LEU A 40 -13.01 -20.80 1.74
CA LEU A 40 -13.83 -20.40 2.88
C LEU A 40 -15.25 -20.09 2.39
N PRO A 41 -16.22 -20.98 2.65
CA PRO A 41 -17.64 -20.74 2.26
C PRO A 41 -18.19 -19.45 2.87
N GLU A 42 -17.73 -19.09 4.08
CA GLU A 42 -18.12 -17.89 4.82
C GLU A 42 -17.27 -16.64 4.48
N TRP A 43 -16.63 -16.60 3.33
CA TRP A 43 -15.70 -15.52 2.97
C TRP A 43 -16.34 -14.12 3.01
N GLU A 44 -17.51 -13.97 2.45
CA GLU A 44 -18.20 -12.67 2.42
C GLU A 44 -18.68 -12.25 3.82
N ASP A 45 -19.16 -13.21 4.63
CA ASP A 45 -19.52 -12.94 6.02
C ASP A 45 -18.32 -12.51 6.86
N LEU A 46 -17.15 -13.11 6.64
CA LEU A 46 -15.90 -12.70 7.29
C LEU A 46 -15.49 -11.27 6.90
N ARG A 47 -15.62 -10.90 5.64
CA ARG A 47 -15.33 -9.54 5.16
C ARG A 47 -16.25 -8.51 5.79
N GLN A 48 -17.56 -8.78 5.79
CA GLN A 48 -18.54 -7.93 6.44
C GLN A 48 -18.24 -7.79 7.93
N HIS A 49 -17.96 -8.91 8.59
CA HIS A 49 -17.64 -8.91 10.02
C HIS A 49 -16.35 -8.13 10.32
N ALA A 50 -15.31 -8.26 9.51
CA ALA A 50 -14.09 -7.46 9.65
C ALA A 50 -14.35 -5.96 9.47
N SER A 51 -15.21 -5.60 8.50
CA SER A 51 -15.66 -4.22 8.29
C SER A 51 -16.39 -3.68 9.51
N ASP A 52 -17.30 -4.46 10.11
CA ASP A 52 -18.08 -4.07 11.27
C ASP A 52 -17.22 -3.93 12.53
N ILE A 53 -16.28 -4.86 12.77
CA ILE A 53 -15.30 -4.75 13.86
C ILE A 53 -14.51 -3.45 13.72
N LYS A 54 -13.99 -3.14 12.52
CA LYS A 54 -13.20 -1.92 12.32
C LYS A 54 -14.06 -0.67 12.48
N ARG A 55 -15.29 -0.67 11.98
CA ARG A 55 -16.24 0.44 12.16
C ARG A 55 -16.52 0.68 13.63
N HIS A 56 -16.85 -0.38 14.36
CA HIS A 56 -17.10 -0.31 15.81
C HIS A 56 -15.86 0.22 16.56
N THR A 57 -14.68 -0.35 16.30
CA THR A 57 -13.44 0.08 16.95
C THR A 57 -13.13 1.55 16.71
N LEU A 58 -13.29 2.02 15.47
CA LEU A 58 -13.01 3.40 15.10
C LEU A 58 -14.03 4.38 15.68
N SER A 59 -15.30 3.97 15.84
CA SER A 59 -16.32 4.81 16.49
C SER A 59 -16.14 4.92 18.01
N HIS A 60 -15.38 4.02 18.63
CA HIS A 60 -15.04 4.00 20.07
C HIS A 60 -13.51 4.07 20.27
N LEU A 61 -12.80 4.74 19.35
CA LEU A 61 -11.34 4.68 19.29
C LEU A 61 -10.68 5.16 20.58
N VAL A 62 -11.21 6.21 21.21
CA VAL A 62 -10.67 6.75 22.47
C VAL A 62 -10.74 5.73 23.59
N ASP A 63 -11.90 5.10 23.81
CA ASP A 63 -12.12 4.12 24.85
C ASP A 63 -11.16 2.91 24.68
N TYR A 64 -10.98 2.46 23.43
CA TYR A 64 -10.07 1.36 23.11
C TYR A 64 -8.61 1.74 23.27
N LEU A 65 -8.22 2.98 22.94
CA LEU A 65 -6.86 3.49 23.17
C LEU A 65 -6.55 3.58 24.67
N GLU A 66 -7.46 4.10 25.50
CA GLU A 66 -7.31 4.18 26.94
C GLU A 66 -7.17 2.78 27.55
N LYS A 67 -8.03 1.83 27.16
CA LYS A 67 -7.96 0.44 27.63
C LYS A 67 -6.63 -0.20 27.22
N PHE A 68 -6.22 -0.05 25.97
CA PHE A 68 -4.98 -0.62 25.43
C PHE A 68 -3.74 -0.08 26.15
N THR A 69 -3.64 1.23 26.33
CA THR A 69 -2.50 1.87 27.00
C THR A 69 -2.42 1.49 28.47
N SER A 70 -3.55 1.48 29.16
CA SER A 70 -3.63 1.01 30.57
C SER A 70 -3.11 -0.42 30.72
N GLN A 71 -3.46 -1.33 29.80
CA GLN A 71 -2.98 -2.71 29.80
C GLN A 71 -1.46 -2.80 29.58
N LEU A 72 -0.90 -2.00 28.68
CA LEU A 72 0.54 -1.96 28.44
C LEU A 72 1.30 -1.40 29.65
N GLU A 73 0.87 -0.26 30.18
CA GLU A 73 1.50 0.41 31.31
C GLU A 73 1.45 -0.45 32.58
N SER A 74 0.37 -1.19 32.83
CA SER A 74 0.24 -2.12 33.96
C SER A 74 1.31 -3.22 33.96
N ARG A 75 1.95 -3.48 32.80
CA ARG A 75 3.04 -4.45 32.62
C ARG A 75 4.42 -3.80 32.51
N GLY A 76 4.50 -2.49 32.78
CA GLY A 76 5.76 -1.75 32.74
C GLY A 76 6.25 -1.38 31.33
N VAL A 77 5.35 -1.41 30.34
CA VAL A 77 5.63 -0.86 28.99
C VAL A 77 5.49 0.65 29.06
N ILE A 78 6.41 1.36 28.41
CA ILE A 78 6.39 2.83 28.35
C ILE A 78 5.68 3.25 27.08
N VAL A 79 4.54 3.92 27.23
CA VAL A 79 3.73 4.38 26.09
C VAL A 79 4.03 5.84 25.78
N HIS A 80 4.20 6.15 24.50
CA HIS A 80 4.41 7.48 23.98
C HIS A 80 3.35 7.80 22.94
N TRP A 81 3.02 9.08 22.81
CA TRP A 81 2.07 9.59 21.82
C TRP A 81 2.79 10.54 20.88
N ALA A 82 2.58 10.38 19.59
CA ALA A 82 3.09 11.26 18.56
C ALA A 82 1.94 11.76 17.68
N SER A 83 1.80 13.08 17.59
CA SER A 83 0.78 13.74 16.78
C SER A 83 1.10 13.68 15.29
N ASP A 84 2.38 13.66 14.94
CA ASP A 84 2.85 13.66 13.55
C ASP A 84 4.18 12.91 13.39
N ALA A 85 4.68 12.87 12.15
CA ALA A 85 5.92 12.21 11.79
C ALA A 85 7.16 12.84 12.45
N ALA A 86 7.17 14.16 12.65
CA ALA A 86 8.32 14.84 13.24
C ALA A 86 8.45 14.51 14.73
N GLU A 87 7.34 14.54 15.45
CA GLU A 87 7.28 14.15 16.87
C GLU A 87 7.59 12.65 17.05
N PHE A 88 7.05 11.78 16.18
CA PHE A 88 7.38 10.35 16.19
C PHE A 88 8.88 10.11 16.05
N ASN A 89 9.52 10.74 15.08
CA ASN A 89 10.95 10.58 14.83
C ASN A 89 11.79 11.11 15.99
N ALA A 90 11.39 12.23 16.60
CA ALA A 90 12.07 12.79 17.77
C ALA A 90 11.97 11.86 18.98
N ILE A 91 10.79 11.33 19.28
CA ILE A 91 10.56 10.38 20.39
C ILE A 91 11.43 9.13 20.20
N VAL A 92 11.43 8.53 19.00
CA VAL A 92 12.25 7.33 18.72
C VAL A 92 13.74 7.64 18.90
N TYR A 93 14.21 8.77 18.39
CA TYR A 93 15.61 9.18 18.56
C TYR A 93 15.98 9.38 20.04
N ASP A 94 15.14 10.05 20.82
CA ASP A 94 15.37 10.31 22.24
C ASP A 94 15.39 9.00 23.07
N ILE A 95 14.52 8.03 22.73
CA ILE A 95 14.58 6.68 23.32
C ILE A 95 15.92 6.03 23.02
N LEU A 96 16.34 6.00 21.76
CA LEU A 96 17.61 5.38 21.35
C LEU A 96 18.82 6.08 22.04
N LYS A 97 18.84 7.40 22.02
CA LYS A 97 19.89 8.22 22.62
C LYS A 97 19.99 8.02 24.14
N SER A 98 18.85 7.98 24.85
CA SER A 98 18.80 7.80 26.32
C SER A 98 19.32 6.43 26.75
N HIS A 99 19.31 5.44 25.85
CA HIS A 99 19.83 4.09 26.07
C HIS A 99 21.24 3.88 25.47
N GLY A 100 21.85 4.93 24.90
CA GLY A 100 23.17 4.87 24.31
C GLY A 100 23.26 4.02 23.03
N VAL A 101 22.12 3.77 22.36
CA VAL A 101 22.02 2.93 21.16
C VAL A 101 22.71 3.59 19.99
N LYS A 102 23.55 2.83 19.29
CA LYS A 102 24.20 3.21 18.03
C LYS A 102 23.71 2.37 16.86
N LYS A 103 23.32 1.13 17.09
CA LYS A 103 22.83 0.20 16.08
C LYS A 103 21.45 -0.35 16.46
N MET A 104 20.49 -0.26 15.54
CA MET A 104 19.14 -0.79 15.68
C MET A 104 18.78 -1.69 14.49
N VAL A 105 18.25 -2.88 14.75
CA VAL A 105 17.59 -3.70 13.74
C VAL A 105 16.08 -3.39 13.71
N LYS A 106 15.51 -3.30 12.52
CA LYS A 106 14.11 -2.97 12.35
C LYS A 106 13.40 -4.03 11.49
N SER A 107 12.32 -4.61 11.98
CA SER A 107 11.40 -5.34 11.13
C SER A 107 10.51 -4.35 10.37
N LYS A 108 10.07 -4.75 9.20
CA LYS A 108 9.28 -3.92 8.29
C LYS A 108 8.11 -3.21 8.98
N SER A 109 8.01 -1.90 8.76
CA SER A 109 6.89 -1.09 9.21
C SER A 109 6.57 0.00 8.19
N MET A 110 5.39 -0.05 7.60
CA MET A 110 4.96 1.01 6.66
C MET A 110 4.76 2.36 7.35
N LEU A 111 4.49 2.36 8.66
CA LEU A 111 4.38 3.61 9.43
C LEU A 111 5.72 4.34 9.53
N THR A 112 6.81 3.61 9.72
CA THR A 112 8.15 4.21 9.75
C THR A 112 8.56 4.77 8.39
N GLU A 113 8.09 4.15 7.29
CA GLU A 113 8.26 4.69 5.93
C GLU A 113 7.40 5.94 5.70
N GLU A 114 6.15 5.96 6.20
CA GLU A 114 5.28 7.14 6.18
C GLU A 114 5.91 8.35 6.89
N CYS A 115 6.67 8.10 7.97
CA CYS A 115 7.34 9.10 8.79
C CYS A 115 8.77 9.44 8.35
N GLU A 116 9.30 8.79 7.30
CA GLU A 116 10.69 8.94 6.84
C GLU A 116 11.71 8.75 7.98
N MET A 117 11.45 7.79 8.88
CA MET A 117 12.22 7.60 10.11
C MET A 117 13.68 7.21 9.86
N ASN A 118 13.94 6.31 8.91
CA ASN A 118 15.29 5.81 8.66
C ASN A 118 16.26 6.93 8.28
N PRO A 119 15.98 7.82 7.29
CA PRO A 119 16.85 8.96 7.00
C PRO A 119 17.09 9.85 8.22
N TYR A 120 16.03 10.14 8.97
CA TYR A 120 16.12 11.00 10.16
C TYR A 120 17.08 10.46 11.23
N LEU A 121 17.06 9.13 11.48
CA LEU A 121 17.93 8.48 12.45
C LEU A 121 19.37 8.35 11.94
N ILE A 122 19.56 8.00 10.67
CA ILE A 122 20.87 7.85 10.03
C ILE A 122 21.62 9.19 10.04
N GLU A 123 20.97 10.30 9.73
CA GLU A 123 21.54 11.65 9.82
C GLU A 123 22.02 12.02 11.23
N ARG A 124 21.48 11.35 12.26
CA ARG A 124 21.83 11.54 13.67
C ARG A 124 22.78 10.48 14.22
N GLY A 125 23.36 9.68 13.34
CA GLY A 125 24.42 8.72 13.68
C GLY A 125 23.90 7.39 14.24
N ILE A 126 22.64 7.05 14.05
CA ILE A 126 22.10 5.73 14.36
C ILE A 126 22.22 4.84 13.12
N ASP A 127 22.87 3.70 13.26
CA ASP A 127 22.91 2.66 12.24
C ASP A 127 21.61 1.87 12.28
N VAL A 128 20.75 2.09 11.27
CA VAL A 128 19.44 1.41 11.14
C VAL A 128 19.56 0.30 10.12
N VAL A 129 19.36 -0.94 10.54
CA VAL A 129 19.45 -2.12 9.69
C VAL A 129 18.04 -2.71 9.47
N GLU A 130 17.60 -2.74 8.23
CA GLU A 130 16.37 -3.45 7.84
C GLU A 130 16.59 -4.95 7.94
N SER A 131 15.69 -5.65 8.61
CA SER A 131 15.78 -7.10 8.84
C SER A 131 14.79 -7.93 8.00
N ASP A 132 13.79 -7.31 7.36
CA ASP A 132 12.98 -7.93 6.31
C ASP A 132 13.81 -8.02 5.02
N LEU A 133 13.81 -9.17 4.36
CA LEU A 133 14.63 -9.39 3.16
C LEU A 133 14.35 -8.37 2.06
N GLY A 134 13.10 -8.08 1.78
CA GLY A 134 12.72 -7.13 0.75
C GLY A 134 13.14 -5.70 1.09
N GLU A 135 12.93 -5.25 2.33
CA GLU A 135 13.37 -3.94 2.82
C GLU A 135 14.91 -3.84 2.87
N ARG A 136 15.61 -4.91 3.26
CA ARG A 136 17.08 -4.94 3.24
C ARG A 136 17.64 -4.78 1.84
N ILE A 137 17.07 -5.46 0.86
CA ILE A 137 17.44 -5.31 -0.55
C ILE A 137 17.28 -3.84 -0.98
N LEU A 138 16.15 -3.21 -0.65
CA LEU A 138 15.91 -1.82 -1.00
C LEU A 138 16.83 -0.85 -0.27
N GLN A 139 17.12 -1.10 1.00
CA GLN A 139 18.08 -0.33 1.78
C GLN A 139 19.48 -0.35 1.13
N LEU A 140 19.95 -1.53 0.70
CA LEU A 140 21.23 -1.69 0.02
C LEU A 140 21.30 -0.99 -1.34
N LEU A 141 20.17 -0.86 -2.03
CA LEU A 141 20.00 -0.17 -3.31
C LEU A 141 19.69 1.32 -3.16
N GLY A 142 19.38 1.82 -1.95
CA GLY A 142 18.91 3.19 -1.73
C GLY A 142 17.57 3.49 -2.39
N GLN A 143 16.68 2.49 -2.47
CA GLN A 143 15.35 2.61 -3.09
C GLN A 143 14.24 2.58 -2.04
N ARG A 144 13.10 3.21 -2.36
CA ARG A 144 11.89 3.11 -1.54
C ARG A 144 11.08 1.85 -1.87
N PRO A 145 10.22 1.38 -0.95
CA PRO A 145 9.31 0.26 -1.21
C PRO A 145 8.41 0.50 -2.42
N SER A 146 8.19 -0.53 -3.23
CA SER A 146 7.24 -0.49 -4.36
C SER A 146 5.91 -1.17 -4.06
N HIS A 147 5.81 -1.93 -2.95
CA HIS A 147 4.61 -2.64 -2.52
C HIS A 147 4.57 -2.77 -0.99
N ILE A 148 3.38 -2.78 -0.38
CA ILE A 148 3.22 -2.87 1.08
C ILE A 148 3.75 -4.21 1.63
N VAL A 149 3.41 -5.34 1.00
CA VAL A 149 3.73 -6.68 1.51
C VAL A 149 5.06 -7.19 0.96
N MET A 150 5.33 -6.93 -0.31
CA MET A 150 6.53 -7.40 -1.03
C MET A 150 7.30 -6.19 -1.57
N PRO A 151 8.06 -5.48 -0.72
CA PRO A 151 8.61 -4.17 -1.05
C PRO A 151 9.53 -4.16 -2.27
N ALA A 152 10.31 -5.21 -2.48
CA ALA A 152 11.28 -5.38 -3.57
C ALA A 152 10.73 -6.13 -4.81
N ILE A 153 9.40 -6.33 -4.92
CA ILE A 153 8.79 -7.15 -5.99
C ILE A 153 9.03 -6.62 -7.41
N HIS A 154 9.47 -5.40 -7.58
CA HIS A 154 9.85 -4.81 -8.87
C HIS A 154 11.23 -5.25 -9.35
N LEU A 155 11.99 -5.97 -8.52
CA LEU A 155 13.32 -6.49 -8.83
C LEU A 155 13.26 -7.96 -9.20
N THR A 156 14.05 -8.33 -10.22
CA THR A 156 14.27 -9.71 -10.57
C THR A 156 15.34 -10.34 -9.68
N ARG A 157 15.36 -11.67 -9.57
CA ARG A 157 16.40 -12.39 -8.83
C ARG A 157 17.81 -12.13 -9.35
N GLN A 158 17.95 -11.86 -10.66
CA GLN A 158 19.22 -11.50 -11.28
C GLN A 158 19.71 -10.13 -10.82
N GLU A 159 18.81 -9.14 -10.74
CA GLU A 159 19.14 -7.80 -10.21
C GLU A 159 19.56 -7.88 -8.74
N VAL A 160 18.84 -8.68 -7.94
CA VAL A 160 19.19 -8.89 -6.52
C VAL A 160 20.54 -9.62 -6.38
N GLY A 161 20.78 -10.67 -7.16
CA GLY A 161 22.03 -11.43 -7.10
C GLY A 161 23.24 -10.57 -7.47
N LYS A 162 23.17 -9.79 -8.54
CA LYS A 162 24.22 -8.85 -8.94
C LYS A 162 24.52 -7.83 -7.83
N MET A 163 23.48 -7.27 -7.21
CA MET A 163 23.66 -6.33 -6.11
C MET A 163 24.33 -7.02 -4.90
N PHE A 164 23.97 -8.27 -4.59
CA PHE A 164 24.62 -9.03 -3.53
C PHE A 164 26.10 -9.32 -3.82
N GLU A 165 26.46 -9.60 -5.07
CA GLU A 165 27.85 -9.73 -5.53
C GLU A 165 28.62 -8.39 -5.31
N GLU A 166 28.05 -7.27 -5.78
CA GLU A 166 28.65 -5.95 -5.65
C GLU A 166 28.86 -5.50 -4.18
N LYS A 167 27.95 -5.95 -3.29
CA LYS A 167 28.02 -5.64 -1.85
C LYS A 167 28.83 -6.66 -1.05
N GLY A 168 29.39 -7.70 -1.69
CA GLY A 168 30.14 -8.77 -1.04
C GLY A 168 29.29 -9.68 -0.13
N ILE A 169 27.98 -9.71 -0.34
CA ILE A 169 27.02 -10.58 0.38
C ILE A 169 27.02 -11.98 -0.26
N SER A 170 27.04 -12.05 -1.59
CA SER A 170 27.18 -13.30 -2.35
C SER A 170 28.65 -13.50 -2.75
N HIS A 171 29.13 -14.74 -2.63
CA HIS A 171 30.51 -15.13 -3.01
C HIS A 171 30.56 -15.97 -4.28
N GLU A 172 29.43 -16.50 -4.76
CA GLU A 172 29.33 -17.28 -6.00
C GLU A 172 28.78 -16.39 -7.11
N ILE A 173 29.68 -15.93 -7.98
CA ILE A 173 29.33 -15.05 -9.11
C ILE A 173 28.40 -15.79 -10.10
N GLY A 174 27.27 -15.17 -10.44
CA GLY A 174 26.29 -15.70 -11.37
C GLY A 174 25.34 -16.73 -10.77
N ASN A 175 25.44 -17.05 -9.48
CA ASN A 175 24.47 -17.92 -8.80
C ASN A 175 23.27 -17.07 -8.29
N TYR A 176 22.18 -17.10 -9.04
CA TYR A 176 20.96 -16.39 -8.73
C TYR A 176 19.82 -17.32 -8.27
N ASP A 177 20.17 -18.50 -7.74
CA ASP A 177 19.20 -19.38 -7.12
C ASP A 177 18.58 -18.70 -5.88
N PRO A 178 17.24 -18.66 -5.75
CA PRO A 178 16.58 -17.99 -4.63
C PRO A 178 16.97 -18.54 -3.26
N THR A 179 17.20 -19.85 -3.13
CA THR A 179 17.62 -20.48 -1.88
C THR A 179 19.01 -20.02 -1.49
N TYR A 180 19.94 -20.00 -2.45
CA TYR A 180 21.30 -19.51 -2.25
C TYR A 180 21.30 -18.04 -1.83
N LEU A 181 20.60 -17.16 -2.55
CA LEU A 181 20.50 -15.73 -2.21
C LEU A 181 19.90 -15.49 -0.81
N THR A 182 18.88 -16.28 -0.46
CA THR A 182 18.27 -16.21 0.88
C THR A 182 19.26 -16.62 1.97
N GLN A 183 20.10 -17.65 1.74
CA GLN A 183 21.14 -18.04 2.68
C GLN A 183 22.22 -16.95 2.81
N CYS A 184 22.64 -16.34 1.70
CA CYS A 184 23.56 -15.20 1.73
C CYS A 184 23.02 -14.04 2.58
N ALA A 185 21.77 -13.64 2.38
CA ALA A 185 21.10 -12.63 3.19
C ALA A 185 21.05 -13.02 4.67
N ARG A 186 20.69 -14.27 4.99
CA ARG A 186 20.66 -14.81 6.35
C ARG A 186 22.00 -14.69 7.05
N TYR A 187 23.10 -15.06 6.37
CA TYR A 187 24.44 -14.94 6.94
C TYR A 187 24.84 -13.49 7.13
N SER A 188 24.56 -12.62 6.18
CA SER A 188 24.83 -11.19 6.28
C SER A 188 24.08 -10.53 7.46
N LEU A 189 22.83 -10.89 7.69
CA LEU A 189 22.01 -10.32 8.77
C LEU A 189 22.32 -10.89 10.15
N ARG A 190 22.98 -12.06 10.25
CA ARG A 190 23.22 -12.71 11.54
C ARG A 190 23.96 -11.80 12.52
N ASN A 191 25.06 -11.20 12.10
CA ASN A 191 25.85 -10.32 12.97
C ASN A 191 25.09 -9.04 13.28
N GLU A 192 24.32 -8.52 12.33
CA GLU A 192 23.49 -7.34 12.56
C GLU A 192 22.49 -7.53 13.71
N PHE A 193 21.86 -8.71 13.79
CA PHE A 193 21.00 -9.06 14.93
C PHE A 193 21.76 -9.19 16.26
N ILE A 194 22.94 -9.82 16.22
CA ILE A 194 23.73 -10.08 17.44
C ILE A 194 24.27 -8.77 18.03
N GLU A 195 24.71 -7.85 17.18
CA GLU A 195 25.30 -6.58 17.56
C GLU A 195 24.27 -5.49 17.85
N ALA A 196 23.00 -5.69 17.47
CA ALA A 196 21.98 -4.69 17.68
C ALA A 196 21.69 -4.45 19.17
N GLU A 197 21.71 -3.18 19.56
CA GLU A 197 21.43 -2.71 20.92
C GLU A 197 19.92 -2.49 21.12
N ALA A 198 19.20 -2.17 20.04
CA ALA A 198 17.75 -2.01 19.99
C ALA A 198 17.14 -2.79 18.84
N GLY A 199 15.90 -3.22 19.02
CA GLY A 199 15.06 -3.77 17.97
C GLY A 199 13.77 -2.99 17.84
N MET A 200 13.31 -2.82 16.61
CA MET A 200 12.06 -2.14 16.33
C MET A 200 11.10 -3.01 15.52
N THR A 201 9.83 -2.97 15.89
CA THR A 201 8.76 -3.62 15.13
C THR A 201 7.65 -2.63 14.78
N GLY A 202 6.95 -2.91 13.69
CA GLY A 202 5.62 -2.38 13.47
C GLY A 202 4.58 -3.09 14.33
N CYS A 203 3.30 -2.81 14.03
CA CYS A 203 2.16 -3.48 14.61
C CYS A 203 1.12 -3.73 13.52
N ASN A 204 0.71 -4.99 13.34
CA ASN A 204 -0.42 -5.31 12.47
C ASN A 204 -1.75 -5.02 13.19
N PHE A 205 -1.86 -5.47 14.45
CA PHE A 205 -3.04 -5.27 15.30
C PHE A 205 -2.61 -5.04 16.75
N GLY A 206 -3.30 -4.12 17.44
CA GLY A 206 -3.24 -3.96 18.89
C GLY A 206 -4.53 -4.49 19.50
N VAL A 207 -4.45 -5.43 20.45
CA VAL A 207 -5.63 -5.99 21.12
C VAL A 207 -5.95 -5.16 22.35
N ALA A 208 -7.04 -4.38 22.31
CA ALA A 208 -7.36 -3.42 23.37
C ALA A 208 -7.61 -4.08 24.73
N GLU A 209 -8.23 -5.24 24.72
CA GLU A 209 -8.54 -5.99 25.95
C GLU A 209 -7.30 -6.39 26.73
N THR A 210 -6.23 -6.75 26.04
CA THR A 210 -5.04 -7.36 26.65
C THR A 210 -3.77 -6.55 26.53
N GLY A 211 -3.76 -5.49 25.71
CA GLY A 211 -2.55 -4.71 25.41
C GLY A 211 -1.56 -5.46 24.49
N ASP A 212 -1.98 -6.51 23.81
CA ASP A 212 -1.08 -7.26 22.92
C ASP A 212 -0.75 -6.47 21.66
N ILE A 213 0.53 -6.41 21.34
CA ILE A 213 1.05 -6.00 20.05
C ILE A 213 1.21 -7.23 19.19
N VAL A 214 0.45 -7.32 18.12
CA VAL A 214 0.45 -8.47 17.20
C VAL A 214 1.21 -8.14 15.93
N VAL A 215 2.22 -8.95 15.62
CA VAL A 215 3.05 -8.83 14.41
C VAL A 215 2.92 -10.11 13.58
N CYS A 216 2.49 -9.97 12.34
CA CYS A 216 2.30 -11.06 11.39
C CYS A 216 3.38 -11.01 10.31
N THR A 217 4.24 -12.02 10.23
CA THR A 217 5.33 -12.09 9.26
C THR A 217 5.46 -13.49 8.65
N ASN A 218 6.18 -13.60 7.52
CA ASN A 218 6.59 -14.88 6.94
C ASN A 218 8.07 -15.19 7.19
N GLU A 219 8.76 -14.29 7.90
CA GLU A 219 10.17 -14.40 8.28
C GLU A 219 10.27 -14.30 9.80
N GLY A 220 11.27 -14.93 10.40
CA GLY A 220 11.54 -14.82 11.84
C GLY A 220 12.21 -13.51 12.26
N ASN A 221 12.25 -12.51 11.38
CA ASN A 221 12.95 -11.24 11.58
C ASN A 221 12.38 -10.39 12.72
N ALA A 222 11.05 -10.34 12.87
CA ALA A 222 10.43 -9.61 13.97
C ALA A 222 10.79 -10.22 15.32
N ASP A 223 10.73 -11.56 15.43
CA ASP A 223 11.10 -12.29 16.65
C ASP A 223 12.58 -12.12 16.98
N MET A 224 13.46 -12.15 15.96
CA MET A 224 14.89 -11.89 16.17
C MET A 224 15.16 -10.44 16.60
N SER A 225 14.46 -9.46 16.01
CA SER A 225 14.56 -8.06 16.37
C SER A 225 14.10 -7.76 17.81
N THR A 226 13.28 -8.61 18.40
CA THR A 226 12.75 -8.42 19.76
C THR A 226 13.43 -9.30 20.81
N SER A 227 13.91 -10.49 20.43
CA SER A 227 14.49 -11.46 21.36
C SER A 227 15.98 -11.26 21.57
N VAL A 228 16.72 -10.69 20.64
CA VAL A 228 18.17 -10.47 20.78
C VAL A 228 18.47 -9.15 21.49
N PRO A 229 18.01 -7.96 21.06
CA PRO A 229 18.26 -6.69 21.76
C PRO A 229 17.49 -6.62 23.10
N LYS A 230 17.99 -5.81 24.03
CA LYS A 230 17.32 -5.55 25.32
C LYS A 230 16.28 -4.44 25.24
N LEU A 231 16.38 -3.56 24.25
CA LEU A 231 15.43 -2.48 24.00
C LEU A 231 14.54 -2.85 22.83
N HIS A 232 13.23 -2.90 23.06
CA HIS A 232 12.23 -3.09 22.02
C HIS A 232 11.40 -1.81 21.86
N ILE A 233 11.33 -1.27 20.64
CA ILE A 233 10.49 -0.13 20.28
C ILE A 233 9.43 -0.61 19.29
N VAL A 234 8.17 -0.27 19.55
CA VAL A 234 7.04 -0.57 18.67
C VAL A 234 6.51 0.72 18.06
N SER A 235 6.36 0.75 16.73
CA SER A 235 5.63 1.81 16.03
C SER A 235 4.23 1.35 15.67
N MET A 236 3.20 2.08 16.12
CA MET A 236 1.81 1.70 15.91
C MET A 236 0.94 2.91 15.57
N GLY A 237 0.24 2.87 14.43
CA GLY A 237 -0.83 3.83 14.13
C GLY A 237 -2.05 3.58 15.02
N ILE A 238 -2.68 4.64 15.48
CA ILE A 238 -3.84 4.55 16.39
C ILE A 238 -5.00 3.74 15.82
N GLU A 239 -5.10 3.63 14.50
CA GLU A 239 -6.12 2.86 13.79
C GLU A 239 -5.92 1.33 13.84
N LYS A 240 -4.82 0.83 14.41
CA LYS A 240 -4.48 -0.59 14.41
C LYS A 240 -5.20 -1.43 15.46
N LEU A 241 -6.00 -0.81 16.30
CA LEU A 241 -6.71 -1.52 17.37
C LEU A 241 -7.79 -2.45 16.84
N VAL A 242 -7.95 -3.54 17.58
CA VAL A 242 -9.10 -4.46 17.60
C VAL A 242 -9.56 -4.66 19.05
N PRO A 243 -10.86 -4.91 19.30
CA PRO A 243 -11.40 -5.00 20.67
C PRO A 243 -10.75 -6.10 21.51
N ASP A 244 -10.71 -7.31 20.96
CA ASP A 244 -10.42 -8.57 21.66
C ASP A 244 -9.82 -9.63 20.72
N TYR A 245 -9.57 -10.84 21.24
CA TYR A 245 -9.02 -11.95 20.45
C TYR A 245 -10.00 -12.56 19.45
N ASP A 246 -11.30 -12.55 19.72
CA ASP A 246 -12.29 -13.06 18.78
C ASP A 246 -12.31 -12.18 17.52
N SER A 247 -12.26 -10.87 17.72
CA SER A 247 -12.07 -9.91 16.64
C SER A 247 -10.75 -10.11 15.89
N LEU A 248 -9.65 -10.33 16.61
CA LEU A 248 -8.33 -10.60 15.99
C LEU A 248 -8.36 -11.87 15.14
N ALA A 249 -9.05 -12.93 15.56
CA ALA A 249 -9.14 -14.19 14.82
C ALA A 249 -9.75 -14.01 13.43
N VAL A 250 -10.71 -13.09 13.26
CA VAL A 250 -11.28 -12.72 11.95
C VAL A 250 -10.18 -12.17 11.03
N PHE A 251 -9.37 -11.25 11.52
CA PHE A 251 -8.29 -10.63 10.72
C PHE A 251 -7.15 -11.61 10.41
N HIS A 252 -6.82 -12.55 11.28
CA HIS A 252 -5.82 -13.60 11.00
C HIS A 252 -6.26 -14.49 9.83
N ARG A 253 -7.54 -14.78 9.70
CA ARG A 253 -8.09 -15.56 8.60
C ARG A 253 -8.06 -14.80 7.27
N LEU A 254 -8.12 -13.46 7.31
CA LEU A 254 -8.19 -12.60 6.14
C LEU A 254 -6.82 -12.12 5.66
N LEU A 255 -5.94 -11.69 6.58
CA LEU A 255 -4.73 -10.92 6.26
C LEU A 255 -3.83 -11.63 5.24
N SER A 256 -3.39 -12.84 5.53
CA SER A 256 -2.46 -13.59 4.68
C SER A 256 -3.10 -14.11 3.40
N ARG A 257 -4.39 -14.52 3.46
CA ARG A 257 -5.14 -14.90 2.26
C ARG A 257 -5.23 -13.75 1.27
N CYS A 258 -5.45 -12.55 1.76
CA CYS A 258 -5.53 -11.36 0.93
C CYS A 258 -4.18 -10.89 0.40
N GLY A 259 -3.11 -11.01 1.19
CA GLY A 259 -1.78 -10.55 0.82
C GLY A 259 -1.09 -11.43 -0.20
N THR A 260 -1.00 -12.71 0.12
CA THR A 260 -0.17 -13.69 -0.60
C THR A 260 -0.90 -14.98 -1.00
N GLY A 261 -2.17 -15.14 -0.63
CA GLY A 261 -2.95 -16.35 -0.85
C GLY A 261 -2.62 -17.48 0.14
N GLN A 262 -1.95 -17.19 1.24
CA GLN A 262 -1.62 -18.17 2.29
C GLN A 262 -2.76 -18.26 3.31
N PRO A 263 -3.07 -19.45 3.87
CA PRO A 263 -4.10 -19.62 4.89
C PRO A 263 -3.78 -18.91 6.21
N ALA A 264 -2.50 -18.80 6.55
CA ALA A 264 -1.98 -18.06 7.71
C ALA A 264 -0.55 -17.56 7.41
N THR A 265 -0.06 -16.59 8.18
CA THR A 265 1.35 -16.19 8.18
C THR A 265 2.19 -17.25 8.88
N ALA A 266 3.48 -17.36 8.50
CA ALA A 266 4.39 -18.32 9.12
C ALA A 266 4.60 -18.03 10.61
N PHE A 267 4.64 -16.76 10.97
CA PHE A 267 4.79 -16.28 12.34
C PHE A 267 3.67 -15.29 12.68
N THR A 268 3.05 -15.47 13.84
CA THR A 268 2.13 -14.52 14.45
C THR A 268 2.56 -14.35 15.90
N SER A 269 3.29 -13.26 16.15
CA SER A 269 3.95 -13.03 17.42
C SER A 269 3.18 -11.99 18.23
N HIS A 270 3.03 -12.25 19.53
CA HIS A 270 2.34 -11.41 20.48
C HIS A 270 3.32 -10.84 21.51
N PHE A 271 3.46 -9.53 21.54
CA PHE A 271 4.34 -8.82 22.48
C PHE A 271 3.49 -8.03 23.48
N ARG A 272 3.58 -8.37 24.76
CA ARG A 272 2.80 -7.73 25.84
C ARG A 272 3.64 -6.91 26.79
N GLN A 273 4.91 -7.24 26.88
CA GLN A 273 5.86 -6.67 27.84
C GLN A 273 7.27 -6.85 27.33
N ALA A 274 8.21 -6.15 27.96
CA ALA A 274 9.61 -6.35 27.69
C ALA A 274 10.06 -7.78 28.04
N ARG A 275 11.07 -8.30 27.33
CA ARG A 275 11.74 -9.52 27.72
C ARG A 275 12.42 -9.34 29.11
N PRO A 276 12.73 -10.43 29.85
CA PRO A 276 13.44 -10.32 31.13
C PRO A 276 14.73 -9.49 31.03
N GLY A 277 14.85 -8.46 31.88
CA GLY A 277 15.97 -7.52 31.89
C GLY A 277 16.03 -6.54 30.72
N GLY A 278 14.98 -6.47 29.90
CA GLY A 278 14.82 -5.51 28.83
C GLY A 278 13.86 -4.37 29.15
N LYS A 279 13.68 -3.48 28.15
CA LYS A 279 12.66 -2.42 28.17
C LYS A 279 11.85 -2.46 26.89
N MET A 280 10.59 -2.07 26.97
CA MET A 280 9.71 -1.97 25.83
C MET A 280 9.03 -0.60 25.81
N HIS A 281 9.10 0.06 24.68
CA HIS A 281 8.45 1.33 24.39
C HIS A 281 7.47 1.14 23.24
N VAL A 282 6.27 1.70 23.36
CA VAL A 282 5.26 1.73 22.31
C VAL A 282 5.00 3.19 21.93
N VAL A 283 5.20 3.53 20.67
CA VAL A 283 4.90 4.86 20.15
C VAL A 283 3.62 4.78 19.33
N LEU A 284 2.54 5.36 19.88
CA LEU A 284 1.25 5.51 19.22
C LEU A 284 1.27 6.76 18.36
N VAL A 285 0.93 6.62 17.08
CA VAL A 285 1.11 7.68 16.09
C VAL A 285 -0.23 8.06 15.46
N ASP A 286 -0.59 9.32 15.57
CA ASP A 286 -1.75 9.88 14.85
C ASP A 286 -1.40 10.15 13.37
N ASN A 287 -0.44 10.99 13.11
CA ASN A 287 -0.01 11.39 11.76
C ASN A 287 -1.19 11.66 10.80
N GLY A 288 -2.20 12.39 11.29
CA GLY A 288 -3.40 12.77 10.55
C GLY A 288 -4.55 11.75 10.55
N ARG A 289 -4.45 10.64 11.29
CA ARG A 289 -5.50 9.62 11.37
C ARG A 289 -6.76 10.12 12.06
N SER A 290 -6.63 10.91 13.11
CA SER A 290 -7.77 11.57 13.79
C SER A 290 -8.50 12.53 12.85
N LYS A 291 -7.75 13.31 12.07
CA LYS A 291 -8.31 14.20 11.04
C LYS A 291 -9.03 13.41 9.95
N LEU A 292 -8.52 12.24 9.57
CA LEU A 292 -9.17 11.35 8.63
C LEU A 292 -10.45 10.76 9.21
N LEU A 293 -10.41 10.32 10.46
CA LEU A 293 -11.57 9.78 11.15
C LEU A 293 -12.74 10.79 11.19
N ALA A 294 -12.42 12.06 11.30
CA ALA A 294 -13.40 13.14 11.28
C ALA A 294 -13.96 13.48 9.87
N ASN A 295 -13.39 12.89 8.81
CA ASN A 295 -13.83 13.15 7.43
C ASN A 295 -14.91 12.15 7.01
N PRO A 296 -16.18 12.56 6.80
CA PRO A 296 -17.28 11.64 6.52
C PRO A 296 -17.11 10.85 5.22
N ASP A 297 -16.37 11.38 4.24
CA ASP A 297 -16.20 10.79 2.93
C ASP A 297 -15.02 9.80 2.86
N HIS A 298 -14.08 9.86 3.83
CA HIS A 298 -12.80 9.15 3.72
C HIS A 298 -12.37 8.39 4.97
N TRP A 299 -13.11 8.45 6.08
CA TRP A 299 -12.77 7.75 7.34
C TRP A 299 -12.61 6.24 7.18
N GLU A 300 -13.33 5.63 6.23
CA GLU A 300 -13.24 4.20 5.94
C GLU A 300 -11.84 3.75 5.49
N THR A 301 -10.99 4.67 5.04
CA THR A 301 -9.56 4.40 4.78
C THR A 301 -8.86 3.82 6.02
N LEU A 302 -9.28 4.19 7.24
CA LEU A 302 -8.73 3.69 8.51
C LEU A 302 -9.10 2.24 8.82
N LYS A 303 -10.10 1.66 8.16
CA LYS A 303 -10.40 0.22 8.26
C LYS A 303 -9.29 -0.65 7.65
N CYS A 304 -8.37 -0.05 6.88
CA CYS A 304 -7.35 -0.76 6.10
C CYS A 304 -6.38 -1.54 6.99
N ILE A 305 -6.31 -2.86 6.79
CA ILE A 305 -5.38 -3.77 7.49
C ILE A 305 -4.01 -3.92 6.80
N ARG A 306 -3.75 -3.15 5.74
CA ARG A 306 -2.48 -3.15 4.99
C ARG A 306 -2.12 -4.49 4.32
N CYS A 307 -3.10 -5.28 3.90
CA CYS A 307 -2.88 -6.59 3.24
C CYS A 307 -2.33 -6.50 1.81
N GLY A 308 -2.44 -5.36 1.12
CA GLY A 308 -1.93 -5.19 -0.24
C GLY A 308 -2.82 -5.73 -1.38
N ALA A 309 -3.94 -6.40 -1.10
CA ALA A 309 -4.82 -7.00 -2.11
C ALA A 309 -5.29 -6.02 -3.18
N CYS A 310 -5.59 -4.77 -2.80
CA CYS A 310 -6.00 -3.72 -3.73
C CYS A 310 -4.91 -3.38 -4.77
N MET A 311 -3.63 -3.53 -4.43
CA MET A 311 -2.51 -3.36 -5.37
C MET A 311 -2.43 -4.54 -6.34
N ASN A 312 -2.56 -5.77 -5.82
CA ASN A 312 -2.47 -7.00 -6.62
C ASN A 312 -3.51 -7.04 -7.74
N THR A 313 -4.69 -6.48 -7.51
CA THR A 313 -5.77 -6.45 -8.51
C THR A 313 -5.75 -5.21 -9.42
N CYS A 314 -5.07 -4.12 -9.03
CA CYS A 314 -5.18 -2.84 -9.72
C CYS A 314 -4.50 -2.85 -11.11
N PRO A 315 -5.25 -2.65 -12.22
CA PRO A 315 -4.66 -2.66 -13.55
C PRO A 315 -3.66 -1.51 -13.76
N VAL A 316 -3.89 -0.37 -13.12
CA VAL A 316 -2.97 0.78 -13.19
C VAL A 316 -1.66 0.45 -12.48
N TYR A 317 -1.72 0.00 -11.23
CA TYR A 317 -0.54 -0.36 -10.45
C TYR A 317 0.29 -1.44 -11.14
N ARG A 318 -0.35 -2.48 -11.65
CA ARG A 318 0.31 -3.59 -12.36
C ARG A 318 1.10 -3.14 -13.59
N ARG A 319 0.61 -2.09 -14.27
CA ARG A 319 1.20 -1.56 -15.51
C ARG A 319 2.06 -0.31 -15.32
N SER A 320 2.02 0.33 -14.18
CA SER A 320 2.83 1.53 -13.91
C SER A 320 3.91 1.34 -12.84
N GLY A 321 3.81 0.26 -12.05
CA GLY A 321 4.70 -0.01 -10.93
C GLY A 321 4.48 0.92 -9.73
N GLY A 322 4.98 0.51 -8.57
CA GLY A 322 4.78 1.25 -7.31
C GLY A 322 5.48 2.62 -7.29
N HIS A 323 6.64 2.72 -7.94
CA HIS A 323 7.43 3.96 -7.98
C HIS A 323 6.80 5.07 -8.85
N SER A 324 5.75 4.77 -9.61
CA SER A 324 4.98 5.78 -10.36
C SER A 324 4.10 6.62 -9.45
N TYR A 325 3.76 6.13 -8.26
CA TYR A 325 2.97 6.86 -7.27
C TYR A 325 3.82 7.86 -6.50
N THR A 326 3.21 8.95 -6.08
CA THR A 326 3.91 10.02 -5.35
C THR A 326 4.12 9.65 -3.89
N TYR A 327 3.09 9.11 -3.25
CA TYR A 327 3.14 8.72 -1.84
C TYR A 327 3.94 7.43 -1.64
N VAL A 328 4.55 7.26 -0.48
CA VAL A 328 5.37 6.10 -0.15
C VAL A 328 4.60 4.79 -0.21
N ILE A 329 3.32 4.80 0.14
CA ILE A 329 2.40 3.70 -0.07
C ILE A 329 1.77 3.87 -1.44
N PRO A 330 2.02 2.98 -2.41
CA PRO A 330 1.43 3.09 -3.74
C PRO A 330 0.04 2.44 -3.84
N GLY A 331 -0.53 2.47 -5.04
CA GLY A 331 -1.78 1.80 -5.36
C GLY A 331 -3.03 2.45 -4.77
N PRO A 332 -4.20 1.81 -4.85
CA PRO A 332 -5.48 2.44 -4.50
C PRO A 332 -5.57 2.98 -3.09
N ILE A 333 -5.08 2.23 -2.09
CA ILE A 333 -5.06 2.71 -0.70
C ILE A 333 -4.07 3.86 -0.51
N GLY A 334 -2.93 3.81 -1.20
CA GLY A 334 -1.91 4.85 -1.13
C GLY A 334 -2.37 6.17 -1.74
N VAL A 335 -3.19 6.14 -2.79
CA VAL A 335 -3.81 7.36 -3.36
C VAL A 335 -4.66 8.05 -2.29
N ASN A 336 -5.50 7.33 -1.56
CA ASN A 336 -6.33 7.89 -0.50
C ASN A 336 -5.49 8.47 0.65
N LEU A 337 -4.50 7.72 1.13
CA LEU A 337 -3.60 8.17 2.20
C LEU A 337 -2.75 9.38 1.76
N GLY A 338 -2.22 9.37 0.55
CA GLY A 338 -1.44 10.48 0.01
C GLY A 338 -2.26 11.76 -0.14
N MET A 339 -3.51 11.65 -0.62
CA MET A 339 -4.43 12.79 -0.70
C MET A 339 -4.73 13.39 0.65
N MET A 340 -4.86 12.57 1.67
CA MET A 340 -5.06 13.06 3.04
C MET A 340 -3.83 13.72 3.61
N HIS A 341 -2.66 13.10 3.40
CA HIS A 341 -1.41 13.63 3.92
C HIS A 341 -1.06 14.97 3.25
N ASN A 342 -1.07 15.03 1.93
CA ASN A 342 -0.77 16.24 1.18
C ASN A 342 -1.46 16.27 -0.20
N PRO A 343 -2.68 16.82 -0.31
CA PRO A 343 -3.41 16.89 -1.58
C PRO A 343 -2.64 17.61 -2.69
N LYS A 344 -1.83 18.64 -2.33
CA LYS A 344 -1.07 19.43 -3.31
C LYS A 344 0.04 18.62 -4.00
N GLN A 345 0.55 17.60 -3.34
CA GLN A 345 1.61 16.73 -3.89
C GLN A 345 1.04 15.49 -4.57
N ASN A 346 -0.10 14.96 -4.09
CA ASN A 346 -0.59 13.63 -4.47
C ASN A 346 -1.76 13.63 -5.45
N TYR A 347 -2.33 14.80 -5.82
CA TYR A 347 -3.51 14.87 -6.70
C TYR A 347 -3.31 14.21 -8.08
N GLY A 348 -2.08 14.11 -8.58
CA GLY A 348 -1.78 13.47 -9.86
C GLY A 348 -2.11 11.98 -9.88
N ASP A 349 -1.96 11.29 -8.74
CA ASP A 349 -2.22 9.86 -8.62
C ASP A 349 -3.73 9.54 -8.66
N VAL A 350 -4.58 10.49 -8.23
CA VAL A 350 -6.05 10.37 -8.30
C VAL A 350 -6.51 10.23 -9.75
N SER A 351 -5.89 10.99 -10.67
CA SER A 351 -6.23 10.97 -12.10
C SER A 351 -5.80 9.68 -12.81
N ALA A 352 -4.83 8.96 -12.26
CA ALA A 352 -4.33 7.70 -12.84
C ALA A 352 -5.32 6.54 -12.66
N CYS A 353 -6.21 6.59 -11.69
CA CYS A 353 -7.19 5.53 -11.42
C CYS A 353 -8.15 5.34 -12.61
N SER A 354 -8.39 4.08 -13.02
CA SER A 354 -9.37 3.74 -14.07
C SER A 354 -10.82 3.66 -13.58
N LEU A 355 -11.05 3.78 -12.27
CA LEU A 355 -12.36 3.60 -11.61
C LEU A 355 -13.03 2.25 -11.90
N CYS A 356 -12.25 1.19 -12.07
CA CYS A 356 -12.77 -0.16 -12.32
C CYS A 356 -13.35 -0.83 -11.06
N LEU A 357 -13.17 -0.25 -9.87
CA LEU A 357 -13.63 -0.70 -8.55
C LEU A 357 -13.16 -2.12 -8.14
N SER A 358 -12.23 -2.72 -8.85
CA SER A 358 -11.69 -4.05 -8.50
C SER A 358 -11.06 -4.06 -7.10
N CYS A 359 -10.49 -2.93 -6.68
CA CYS A 359 -9.93 -2.76 -5.33
C CYS A 359 -10.98 -2.71 -4.21
N ASP A 360 -12.21 -2.26 -4.52
CA ASP A 360 -13.33 -2.25 -3.59
C ASP A 360 -13.83 -3.69 -3.37
N ASN A 361 -14.01 -4.42 -4.48
CA ASN A 361 -14.51 -5.79 -4.45
C ASN A 361 -13.57 -6.78 -3.74
N ILE A 362 -12.24 -6.58 -3.87
CA ILE A 362 -11.26 -7.50 -3.26
C ILE A 362 -10.97 -7.18 -1.78
N CYS A 363 -11.36 -6.00 -1.28
CA CYS A 363 -10.94 -5.53 0.03
C CYS A 363 -11.54 -6.35 1.17
N PRO A 364 -10.72 -6.99 2.04
CA PRO A 364 -11.22 -7.83 3.13
C PRO A 364 -11.90 -7.05 4.27
N ALA A 365 -11.68 -5.74 4.35
CA ALA A 365 -12.27 -4.86 5.36
C ALA A 365 -13.21 -3.82 4.74
N GLU A 366 -13.59 -4.01 3.47
CA GLU A 366 -14.54 -3.15 2.74
C GLU A 366 -14.23 -1.65 2.85
N VAL A 367 -12.96 -1.31 2.62
CA VAL A 367 -12.47 0.08 2.66
C VAL A 367 -13.02 0.92 1.50
N ALA A 368 -13.41 0.26 0.41
CA ALA A 368 -13.87 0.89 -0.83
C ALA A 368 -12.88 1.95 -1.41
N PRO A 369 -11.58 1.62 -1.63
CA PRO A 369 -10.60 2.62 -2.03
C PRO A 369 -10.89 3.29 -3.36
N GLY A 370 -11.48 2.57 -4.33
CA GLY A 370 -11.84 3.09 -5.65
C GLY A 370 -12.98 4.09 -5.59
N SER A 371 -14.00 3.82 -4.78
CA SER A 371 -15.12 4.73 -4.52
C SER A 371 -14.63 6.01 -3.85
N GLN A 372 -13.72 5.94 -2.88
CA GLN A 372 -13.13 7.11 -2.26
C GLN A 372 -12.26 7.92 -3.24
N ILE A 373 -11.54 7.27 -4.17
CA ILE A 373 -10.80 7.98 -5.24
C ILE A 373 -11.76 8.74 -6.15
N TYR A 374 -12.96 8.22 -6.39
CA TYR A 374 -13.98 8.94 -7.14
C TYR A 374 -14.40 10.24 -6.43
N VAL A 375 -14.60 10.20 -5.12
CA VAL A 375 -14.90 11.40 -4.30
C VAL A 375 -13.73 12.39 -4.35
N TRP A 376 -12.48 11.93 -4.25
CA TRP A 376 -11.31 12.79 -4.44
C TRP A 376 -11.29 13.50 -5.80
N ARG A 377 -11.76 12.85 -6.88
CA ARG A 377 -11.87 13.51 -8.20
C ARG A 377 -12.83 14.67 -8.19
N GLN A 378 -13.94 14.56 -7.49
CA GLN A 378 -14.90 15.65 -7.31
C GLN A 378 -14.23 16.81 -6.55
N SER A 379 -13.58 16.51 -5.43
CA SER A 379 -12.83 17.50 -4.66
C SER A 379 -11.73 18.20 -5.46
N LEU A 380 -11.06 17.52 -6.41
CA LEU A 380 -10.07 18.14 -7.28
C LEU A 380 -10.66 19.21 -8.21
N ASP A 381 -11.89 19.04 -8.68
CA ASP A 381 -12.56 20.07 -9.49
C ASP A 381 -12.88 21.29 -8.63
N GLU A 382 -13.40 21.10 -7.43
CA GLU A 382 -13.65 22.14 -6.44
C GLU A 382 -12.36 22.90 -6.06
N MET A 383 -11.24 22.20 -5.91
CA MET A 383 -9.92 22.79 -5.67
C MET A 383 -9.32 23.51 -6.89
N GLY A 384 -9.98 23.48 -8.06
CA GLY A 384 -9.46 24.04 -9.32
C GLY A 384 -8.20 23.31 -9.84
N LYS A 385 -8.00 22.02 -9.46
CA LYS A 385 -6.88 21.17 -9.88
C LYS A 385 -7.24 20.19 -11.00
N ALA A 386 -8.51 20.16 -11.41
CA ALA A 386 -8.94 19.35 -12.56
C ALA A 386 -8.24 19.84 -13.84
N ASP A 387 -7.91 18.89 -14.72
CA ASP A 387 -7.36 19.18 -16.04
C ASP A 387 -8.38 19.93 -16.88
N ARG A 388 -8.05 21.15 -17.31
CA ARG A 388 -8.94 22.04 -18.07
C ARG A 388 -9.46 21.40 -19.35
N MET A 389 -8.61 20.62 -20.05
CA MET A 389 -9.02 19.94 -21.28
C MET A 389 -10.02 18.82 -20.98
N LYS A 390 -9.78 18.01 -19.94
CA LYS A 390 -10.73 16.98 -19.51
C LYS A 390 -12.05 17.59 -19.07
N LYS A 391 -12.03 18.73 -18.37
CA LYS A 391 -13.23 19.47 -17.98
C LYS A 391 -14.03 19.92 -19.21
N ALA A 392 -13.39 20.57 -20.17
CA ALA A 392 -14.03 21.00 -21.39
C ALA A 392 -14.61 19.82 -22.21
N MET A 393 -13.88 18.69 -22.28
CA MET A 393 -14.38 17.47 -22.92
C MET A 393 -15.61 16.92 -22.18
N SER A 394 -15.61 16.89 -20.86
CA SER A 394 -16.73 16.41 -20.06
C SER A 394 -17.95 17.32 -20.23
N GLU A 395 -17.77 18.63 -20.24
CA GLU A 395 -18.84 19.60 -20.53
C GLU A 395 -19.43 19.41 -21.93
N GLY A 396 -18.55 19.22 -22.93
CA GLY A 396 -18.98 18.90 -24.31
C GLY A 396 -19.76 17.59 -24.40
N MET A 397 -19.31 16.53 -23.72
CA MET A 397 -20.05 15.27 -23.64
C MET A 397 -21.39 15.42 -22.92
N LYS A 398 -21.44 16.23 -21.85
CA LYS A 398 -22.70 16.53 -21.17
C LYS A 398 -23.71 17.11 -22.13
N VAL A 399 -23.35 18.16 -22.89
CA VAL A 399 -24.23 18.79 -23.89
C VAL A 399 -24.69 17.76 -24.95
N LEU A 400 -23.77 16.87 -25.39
CA LEU A 400 -24.11 15.82 -26.34
C LEU A 400 -25.12 14.82 -25.79
N TYR A 401 -24.98 14.40 -24.53
CA TYR A 401 -25.85 13.39 -23.90
C TYR A 401 -27.17 13.97 -23.39
N ASP A 402 -27.22 15.25 -23.07
CA ASP A 402 -28.46 15.94 -22.64
C ASP A 402 -29.46 16.07 -23.79
N SER A 403 -29.03 15.94 -25.07
CA SER A 403 -29.88 16.04 -26.24
C SER A 403 -29.91 14.76 -27.06
N SER A 404 -31.02 14.05 -27.05
CA SER A 404 -31.23 12.83 -27.87
C SER A 404 -30.95 13.08 -29.35
N TRP A 405 -31.33 14.25 -29.87
CA TRP A 405 -31.10 14.60 -31.26
C TRP A 405 -29.62 14.78 -31.57
N LEU A 406 -28.88 15.50 -30.73
CA LEU A 406 -27.45 15.68 -30.90
C LEU A 406 -26.71 14.34 -30.81
N TYR A 407 -27.07 13.50 -29.82
CA TYR A 407 -26.50 12.18 -29.63
C TYR A 407 -26.69 11.28 -30.88
N HIS A 408 -27.93 11.18 -31.40
CA HIS A 408 -28.19 10.39 -32.58
C HIS A 408 -27.50 10.93 -33.85
N THR A 409 -27.42 12.26 -33.96
CA THR A 409 -26.71 12.90 -35.07
C THR A 409 -25.23 12.58 -34.99
N ALA A 410 -24.60 12.69 -33.81
CA ALA A 410 -23.20 12.33 -33.60
C ALA A 410 -22.93 10.86 -33.94
N LEU A 411 -23.78 9.95 -33.52
CA LEU A 411 -23.67 8.51 -33.86
C LEU A 411 -23.76 8.24 -35.36
N MET A 412 -24.56 9.00 -36.09
CA MET A 412 -24.68 8.86 -37.55
C MET A 412 -23.41 9.24 -38.27
N PHE A 413 -22.65 10.22 -37.72
CA PHE A 413 -21.38 10.67 -38.29
C PHE A 413 -20.16 9.96 -37.70
N ALA A 414 -20.29 9.20 -36.61
CA ALA A 414 -19.20 8.50 -35.94
C ALA A 414 -18.38 7.57 -36.89
N PRO A 415 -18.98 6.81 -37.83
CA PRO A 415 -18.23 5.97 -38.76
C PRO A 415 -17.30 6.75 -39.70
N LEU A 416 -17.53 8.06 -39.91
CA LEU A 416 -16.62 8.90 -40.69
C LEU A 416 -15.26 9.05 -39.99
N ALA A 417 -15.18 8.90 -38.71
CA ALA A 417 -13.92 8.92 -37.97
C ALA A 417 -12.98 7.76 -38.37
N ASP A 418 -13.52 6.66 -38.95
CA ASP A 418 -12.68 5.57 -39.45
C ASP A 418 -11.80 5.99 -40.63
N PHE A 419 -12.18 7.04 -41.37
CA PHE A 419 -11.38 7.60 -42.46
C PHE A 419 -10.26 8.55 -41.98
N VAL A 420 -10.27 8.94 -40.68
CA VAL A 420 -9.19 9.78 -40.14
C VAL A 420 -7.92 8.93 -40.03
N PRO A 421 -6.79 9.34 -40.63
CA PRO A 421 -5.53 8.61 -40.54
C PRO A 421 -5.09 8.44 -39.07
N GLU A 422 -4.60 7.26 -38.71
CA GLU A 422 -4.16 6.95 -37.36
C GLU A 422 -3.10 7.94 -36.83
N ARG A 423 -2.22 8.43 -37.69
CA ARG A 423 -1.26 9.49 -37.37
C ARG A 423 -1.90 10.77 -36.80
N MET A 424 -3.11 11.11 -37.23
CA MET A 424 -3.83 12.29 -36.73
C MET A 424 -4.50 12.00 -35.35
N THR A 425 -4.83 10.77 -35.06
CA THR A 425 -5.40 10.38 -33.76
C THR A 425 -4.33 10.33 -32.67
N HIS A 426 -3.04 10.28 -33.01
CA HIS A 426 -1.90 10.23 -32.10
C HIS A 426 -1.20 11.58 -31.87
N LEU A 427 -1.76 12.68 -32.34
CA LEU A 427 -1.19 14.01 -32.14
C LEU A 427 -1.31 14.42 -30.65
N LYS A 428 -0.19 14.34 -29.93
CA LYS A 428 -0.07 14.56 -28.48
C LYS A 428 -0.76 15.84 -27.98
N HIS A 429 -0.73 16.91 -28.76
CA HIS A 429 -1.30 18.20 -28.36
C HIS A 429 -2.80 18.35 -28.68
N LEU A 430 -3.32 17.54 -29.61
CA LEU A 430 -4.73 17.61 -30.04
C LEU A 430 -5.56 16.48 -29.41
N ASN A 431 -4.99 15.29 -29.21
CA ASN A 431 -5.66 14.14 -28.65
C ASN A 431 -4.74 13.38 -27.67
N PRO A 432 -4.62 13.83 -26.42
CA PRO A 432 -3.83 13.14 -25.41
C PRO A 432 -4.30 11.69 -25.16
N TRP A 433 -5.57 11.39 -25.42
CA TRP A 433 -6.13 10.04 -25.29
C TRP A 433 -5.53 9.06 -26.30
N GLY A 434 -5.21 9.53 -27.51
CA GLY A 434 -4.61 8.70 -28.57
C GLY A 434 -3.22 8.13 -28.23
N ILE A 435 -2.55 8.67 -27.19
CA ILE A 435 -1.22 8.18 -26.78
C ILE A 435 -1.39 6.83 -26.08
N GLY A 436 -0.85 5.77 -26.69
CA GLY A 436 -0.91 4.41 -26.15
C GLY A 436 -2.25 3.70 -26.35
N HIS A 437 -3.18 4.27 -27.11
CA HIS A 437 -4.43 3.64 -27.52
C HIS A 437 -4.44 3.38 -29.02
N THR A 438 -4.93 2.23 -29.41
CA THR A 438 -5.27 1.96 -30.81
C THR A 438 -6.51 2.76 -31.20
N LYS A 439 -6.58 3.17 -32.48
CA LYS A 439 -7.76 3.84 -33.01
C LYS A 439 -8.98 2.91 -32.87
N PRO A 440 -10.09 3.36 -32.23
CA PRO A 440 -11.29 2.56 -32.19
C PRO A 440 -11.93 2.43 -33.59
N GLU A 441 -12.44 1.25 -33.90
CA GLU A 441 -13.29 1.04 -35.07
C GLU A 441 -14.75 1.31 -34.71
N PHE A 442 -15.42 2.16 -35.48
CA PHE A 442 -16.80 2.49 -35.23
C PHE A 442 -17.74 1.54 -35.98
N ALA A 443 -18.74 1.03 -35.27
CA ALA A 443 -19.76 0.20 -35.88
C ALA A 443 -20.55 1.00 -36.94
N LYS A 444 -20.78 0.41 -38.12
CA LYS A 444 -21.52 1.04 -39.23
C LYS A 444 -22.96 1.35 -38.90
N LYS A 445 -23.55 0.66 -37.91
CA LYS A 445 -24.91 0.86 -37.43
C LYS A 445 -24.91 0.97 -35.92
N SER A 446 -25.65 1.92 -35.36
CA SER A 446 -25.80 2.06 -33.92
C SER A 446 -26.57 0.89 -33.32
N PHE A 447 -26.35 0.59 -32.04
CA PHE A 447 -27.14 -0.39 -31.30
C PHE A 447 -28.67 -0.11 -31.40
N HIS A 448 -29.04 1.15 -31.28
CA HIS A 448 -30.45 1.58 -31.39
C HIS A 448 -31.08 1.24 -32.76
N GLU A 449 -30.30 1.40 -33.84
CA GLU A 449 -30.77 1.02 -35.19
C GLU A 449 -30.93 -0.50 -35.33
N LEU A 450 -29.94 -1.26 -34.79
CA LEU A 450 -29.99 -2.73 -34.80
C LEU A 450 -31.15 -3.25 -33.95
N TRP A 451 -31.37 -2.65 -32.78
CA TRP A 451 -32.48 -2.98 -31.89
C TRP A 451 -33.85 -2.74 -32.56
N LYS A 452 -34.06 -1.56 -33.16
CA LYS A 452 -35.30 -1.25 -33.91
C LYS A 452 -35.60 -2.22 -35.05
N LYS A 453 -34.53 -2.77 -35.65
CA LYS A 453 -34.64 -3.76 -36.73
C LYS A 453 -34.78 -5.20 -36.24
N GLY A 454 -34.81 -5.42 -34.94
CA GLY A 454 -34.88 -6.76 -34.35
C GLY A 454 -33.63 -7.62 -34.61
N GLN A 455 -32.51 -7.00 -34.95
CA GLN A 455 -31.21 -7.67 -35.23
C GLN A 455 -30.38 -7.93 -33.97
N VAL A 456 -30.83 -7.41 -32.84
CA VAL A 456 -30.24 -7.66 -31.49
C VAL A 456 -31.40 -7.97 -30.57
N LYS A 457 -31.29 -9.03 -29.77
CA LYS A 457 -32.24 -9.43 -28.73
C LYS A 457 -31.88 -8.84 -27.39
#